data_279f5d7981665be990292bf3bd562bd3
#
_entry.id   279f5d7981665be990292bf3bd562bd3
#
_cell.length_a   1.000
_cell.length_b   1.000
_cell.length_c   1.000
_cell.angle_alpha   90.00
_cell.angle_beta   90.00
_cell.angle_gamma   90.00
#
_symmetry.space_group_name_H-M   'P 1'
#
loop_
_entity.id
_entity.type
_entity.pdbx_description
1 polymer ?
#
loop_
_entity_poly.entity_id
_entity_poly.type
_entity_poly.pdbx_seq_one_letter_code
_entity_poly.pdbx_strand_id
1 'polypeptide(L)'
;MTAQNRPDDGSSADAEDGPEAGPGDGPGDGPMAASGDGPGTGAKDGPGGGARSRRPGRPPRDAARHLERAHRILDTAGELVLDRGYDATTIGDIARRAGVAKGTIYLHWRTREELFAALLRRERAEMAAEVRRSAEDTPGRLRDLLGLLAAGLLRRPLLRASLLGDSAVLGGLTRAKRDDRADAELRAGFGPYLAALTRHGALRADLTPAEHVTALSSILYGFLTIPRLLPGTYVPDDGRLAQLVADACGRALESGTAPTDDDAREIRRATLRYIDFVLESARHKLCLSLGTEETPR
;
A
#
# COMPACT_ATOMS: atom_id res chain seq x y z
N MET A 1 -4.19 -59.07 12.30
CA MET A 1 -5.65 -59.09 12.56
C MET A 1 -6.16 -57.79 11.92
N THR A 2 -6.42 -57.77 10.67
CA THR A 2 -7.60 -58.12 9.85
C THR A 2 -8.91 -57.52 10.35
N ALA A 3 -9.40 -56.51 9.61
CA ALA A 3 -10.78 -56.27 9.13
C ALA A 3 -10.81 -54.83 8.57
N GLN A 4 -10.74 -54.58 7.34
CA GLN A 4 -11.68 -54.55 6.20
C GLN A 4 -13.15 -54.32 6.58
N ASN A 5 -13.68 -53.13 6.21
CA ASN A 5 -14.98 -53.02 5.58
C ASN A 5 -15.18 -51.73 4.78
N ARG A 6 -15.47 -51.87 3.53
CA ARG A 6 -16.10 -51.03 2.51
C ARG A 6 -17.24 -51.90 1.93
N PRO A 7 -18.17 -51.43 1.13
CA PRO A 7 -18.81 -50.16 0.87
C PRO A 7 -20.36 -50.25 0.98
N ASP A 8 -21.10 -49.13 0.74
CA ASP A 8 -22.35 -49.27 -0.01
C ASP A 8 -22.76 -48.01 -0.74
N ASP A 9 -23.21 -48.25 -1.94
CA ASP A 9 -23.72 -47.41 -3.00
C ASP A 9 -25.15 -46.94 -2.76
N GLY A 10 -25.55 -45.91 -3.55
CA GLY A 10 -26.95 -45.58 -3.81
C GLY A 10 -27.08 -44.09 -4.14
N SER A 11 -26.92 -43.61 -5.34
CA SER A 11 -27.78 -43.62 -6.54
C SER A 11 -29.19 -43.02 -6.36
N SER A 12 -29.45 -42.03 -7.18
CA SER A 12 -30.65 -41.56 -7.90
C SER A 12 -30.81 -40.06 -7.74
N ALA A 13 -30.61 -39.20 -8.76
CA ALA A 13 -31.32 -38.98 -10.01
C ALA A 13 -32.75 -38.44 -9.80
N ASP A 14 -32.99 -37.27 -10.35
CA ASP A 14 -34.05 -36.75 -11.21
C ASP A 14 -34.06 -35.23 -11.08
N ALA A 15 -33.76 -34.41 -12.07
CA ALA A 15 -34.37 -34.12 -13.37
C ALA A 15 -35.56 -33.17 -13.26
N GLU A 16 -35.48 -32.17 -14.16
CA GLU A 16 -36.52 -31.37 -14.81
C GLU A 16 -37.12 -30.19 -13.99
N ASP A 17 -37.28 -29.00 -14.42
CA ASP A 17 -37.77 -28.54 -15.73
C ASP A 17 -37.57 -27.01 -15.81
N GLY A 18 -37.12 -26.42 -16.90
CA GLY A 18 -37.46 -25.08 -17.32
C GLY A 18 -38.84 -25.12 -18.02
N PRO A 19 -39.42 -24.09 -18.55
CA PRO A 19 -38.85 -23.19 -19.55
C PRO A 19 -39.43 -21.76 -19.62
N GLU A 20 -39.02 -21.07 -20.72
CA GLU A 20 -39.67 -20.09 -21.60
C GLU A 20 -39.71 -18.62 -21.15
N ALA A 21 -39.06 -17.77 -21.80
CA ALA A 21 -39.18 -17.12 -23.11
C ALA A 21 -40.55 -16.47 -23.41
N GLY A 22 -40.52 -15.19 -23.69
CA GLY A 22 -41.58 -14.48 -24.40
C GLY A 22 -41.27 -12.99 -24.58
N PRO A 23 -41.31 -12.52 -25.83
CA PRO A 23 -40.88 -11.18 -26.21
C PRO A 23 -42.05 -10.22 -26.40
N GLY A 24 -41.81 -8.95 -26.43
CA GLY A 24 -42.73 -7.93 -26.87
C GLY A 24 -41.96 -6.67 -27.19
N ASP A 25 -41.64 -6.52 -28.36
CA ASP A 25 -42.08 -5.79 -29.51
C ASP A 25 -42.70 -4.42 -29.23
N GLY A 26 -42.08 -3.41 -29.79
CA GLY A 26 -42.53 -2.69 -30.89
C GLY A 26 -42.61 -1.15 -30.77
N PRO A 27 -42.54 -0.44 -31.84
CA PRO A 27 -41.87 0.84 -31.97
C PRO A 27 -42.86 2.00 -32.16
N GLY A 28 -42.37 3.21 -32.10
CA GLY A 28 -43.12 4.42 -32.51
C GLY A 28 -42.13 5.56 -32.69
N ASP A 29 -41.73 5.69 -33.84
CA ASP A 29 -41.98 6.65 -34.95
C ASP A 29 -41.99 8.15 -34.52
N GLY A 30 -41.06 8.87 -35.18
CA GLY A 30 -40.95 10.33 -35.21
C GLY A 30 -42.09 10.93 -36.12
N PRO A 31 -41.94 12.01 -36.87
CA PRO A 31 -40.91 13.08 -36.96
C PRO A 31 -41.53 14.47 -37.13
N MET A 32 -40.85 15.41 -37.81
CA MET A 32 -41.22 16.70 -38.40
C MET A 32 -40.83 17.95 -37.59
N ALA A 33 -39.87 18.71 -37.97
CA ALA A 33 -39.65 19.64 -39.09
C ALA A 33 -40.49 20.95 -39.03
N ALA A 34 -39.79 22.06 -39.03
CA ALA A 34 -39.99 23.30 -39.78
C ALA A 34 -39.02 24.37 -39.27
N SER A 35 -38.04 24.76 -40.01
CA SER A 35 -37.95 25.82 -41.03
C SER A 35 -38.39 27.20 -40.57
N GLY A 36 -37.48 28.17 -40.56
CA GLY A 36 -37.73 29.60 -40.46
C GLY A 36 -36.46 30.40 -40.80
N ASP A 37 -36.42 30.79 -42.08
CA ASP A 37 -35.45 31.66 -42.70
C ASP A 37 -35.48 33.11 -42.19
N GLY A 38 -34.32 33.79 -42.34
CA GLY A 38 -34.33 35.17 -42.71
C GLY A 38 -33.16 36.02 -42.19
N PRO A 39 -32.52 36.85 -42.98
CA PRO A 39 -31.14 37.29 -42.80
C PRO A 39 -31.05 38.72 -42.22
N GLY A 40 -29.95 38.97 -41.50
CA GLY A 40 -29.61 40.30 -41.02
C GLY A 40 -28.11 40.57 -41.01
N THR A 41 -27.67 41.23 -42.04
CA THR A 41 -26.36 41.82 -42.25
C THR A 41 -25.93 42.79 -41.15
N GLY A 42 -24.65 42.71 -40.77
CA GLY A 42 -24.02 43.76 -39.94
C GLY A 42 -22.56 43.46 -39.61
N ALA A 43 -21.68 43.76 -40.53
CA ALA A 43 -20.24 43.82 -40.30
C ALA A 43 -19.88 44.93 -39.32
N LYS A 44 -18.99 44.65 -38.38
CA LYS A 44 -17.98 45.65 -37.90
C LYS A 44 -16.77 44.90 -37.30
N ASP A 45 -15.67 45.20 -37.93
CA ASP A 45 -14.33 44.89 -37.50
C ASP A 45 -13.96 45.38 -36.09
N GLY A 46 -13.20 44.55 -35.38
CA GLY A 46 -12.48 44.97 -34.19
C GLY A 46 -11.48 43.92 -33.73
N PRO A 47 -10.16 44.14 -33.82
CA PRO A 47 -9.18 43.19 -33.35
C PRO A 47 -9.01 43.32 -31.85
N GLY A 48 -9.55 42.37 -31.12
CA GLY A 48 -9.37 42.24 -29.68
C GLY A 48 -8.78 40.89 -29.33
N GLY A 49 -7.46 40.75 -29.39
CA GLY A 49 -6.73 39.61 -28.87
C GLY A 49 -6.91 39.50 -27.37
N GLY A 50 -7.96 38.80 -26.93
CA GLY A 50 -8.17 38.39 -25.58
C GLY A 50 -7.21 37.25 -25.23
N ALA A 51 -6.03 37.61 -24.76
CA ALA A 51 -5.17 36.67 -24.05
C ALA A 51 -6.00 36.01 -22.96
N ARG A 52 -6.26 34.72 -23.10
CA ARG A 52 -6.84 33.91 -22.02
C ARG A 52 -5.87 33.99 -20.85
N SER A 53 -6.15 34.84 -19.88
CA SER A 53 -5.44 34.96 -18.64
C SER A 53 -5.42 33.54 -18.02
N ARG A 54 -4.24 32.94 -18.02
CA ARG A 54 -3.96 31.76 -17.18
C ARG A 54 -4.37 32.15 -15.77
N ARG A 55 -5.34 31.43 -15.21
CA ARG A 55 -5.68 31.58 -13.80
C ARG A 55 -4.38 31.50 -13.01
N PRO A 56 -4.08 32.48 -12.14
CA PRO A 56 -2.86 32.45 -11.33
C PRO A 56 -2.84 31.13 -10.56
N GLY A 57 -1.72 30.42 -10.63
CA GLY A 57 -1.50 29.23 -9.82
C GLY A 57 -1.76 29.59 -8.35
N ARG A 58 -2.37 28.67 -7.63
CA ARG A 58 -2.72 28.81 -6.20
C ARG A 58 -1.49 29.32 -5.42
N PRO A 59 -1.61 30.41 -4.62
CA PRO A 59 -0.47 30.97 -3.92
C PRO A 59 0.25 29.93 -3.06
N PRO A 60 1.59 29.96 -2.94
CA PRO A 60 2.36 28.96 -2.17
C PRO A 60 1.86 28.76 -0.72
N ARG A 61 1.37 29.82 -0.07
CA ARG A 61 0.78 29.74 1.28
C ARG A 61 -0.51 28.91 1.35
N ASP A 62 -1.31 28.89 0.29
CA ASP A 62 -2.55 28.10 0.25
C ASP A 62 -2.23 26.61 0.05
N ALA A 63 -1.22 26.28 -0.74
CA ALA A 63 -0.76 24.90 -0.93
C ALA A 63 -0.20 24.32 0.38
N ALA A 64 0.63 25.09 1.11
CA ALA A 64 1.17 24.65 2.40
C ALA A 64 0.06 24.41 3.44
N ARG A 65 -0.90 25.34 3.56
CA ARG A 65 -2.06 25.19 4.46
C ARG A 65 -2.95 24.01 4.06
N HIS A 66 -3.08 23.74 2.77
CA HIS A 66 -3.83 22.59 2.27
C HIS A 66 -3.16 21.28 2.71
N LEU A 67 -1.85 21.18 2.53
CA LEU A 67 -1.06 20.02 2.94
C LEU A 67 -1.07 19.81 4.46
N GLU A 68 -0.84 20.87 5.24
CA GLU A 68 -0.92 20.83 6.71
C GLU A 68 -2.29 20.33 7.20
N ARG A 69 -3.36 20.78 6.57
CA ARG A 69 -4.72 20.34 6.88
C ARG A 69 -4.91 18.85 6.54
N ALA A 70 -4.39 18.40 5.39
CA ALA A 70 -4.42 17.00 5.00
C ALA A 70 -3.72 16.14 6.06
N HIS A 71 -2.52 16.50 6.48
CA HIS A 71 -1.79 15.77 7.52
C HIS A 71 -2.55 15.70 8.84
N ARG A 72 -3.12 16.81 9.30
CA ARG A 72 -3.93 16.84 10.54
C ARG A 72 -5.18 15.94 10.45
N ILE A 73 -5.83 15.86 9.28
CA ILE A 73 -6.94 14.93 9.06
C ILE A 73 -6.46 13.49 9.12
N LEU A 74 -5.32 13.18 8.51
CA LEU A 74 -4.73 11.83 8.54
C LEU A 74 -4.30 11.43 9.96
N ASP A 75 -3.73 12.34 10.75
CA ASP A 75 -3.38 12.09 12.16
C ASP A 75 -4.62 11.68 12.95
N THR A 76 -5.67 12.50 12.84
CA THR A 76 -6.94 12.24 13.51
C THR A 76 -7.57 10.91 13.07
N ALA A 77 -7.50 10.59 11.78
CA ALA A 77 -8.02 9.33 11.26
C ALA A 77 -7.25 8.12 11.82
N GLY A 78 -5.92 8.24 11.90
CA GLY A 78 -5.05 7.20 12.48
C GLY A 78 -5.37 6.93 13.95
N GLU A 79 -5.46 7.99 14.76
CA GLU A 79 -5.85 7.88 16.17
C GLU A 79 -7.20 7.19 16.36
N LEU A 80 -8.21 7.59 15.59
CA LEU A 80 -9.56 7.03 15.71
C LEU A 80 -9.62 5.56 15.30
N VAL A 81 -8.89 5.15 14.25
CA VAL A 81 -8.84 3.76 13.82
C VAL A 81 -8.12 2.88 14.84
N LEU A 82 -7.06 3.37 15.46
CA LEU A 82 -6.37 2.63 16.52
C LEU A 82 -7.23 2.48 17.78
N ASP A 83 -8.08 3.49 18.08
CA ASP A 83 -8.97 3.49 19.24
C ASP A 83 -10.21 2.60 19.05
N ARG A 84 -10.84 2.61 17.86
CA ARG A 84 -12.18 2.05 17.63
C ARG A 84 -12.26 1.04 16.49
N GLY A 85 -11.20 0.88 15.74
CA GLY A 85 -11.20 0.14 14.48
C GLY A 85 -11.73 0.95 13.30
N TYR A 86 -11.44 0.44 12.10
CA TYR A 86 -11.83 1.08 10.85
C TYR A 86 -13.35 1.20 10.71
N ASP A 87 -14.10 0.11 10.93
CA ASP A 87 -15.54 0.08 10.65
C ASP A 87 -16.34 1.05 11.53
N ALA A 88 -15.90 1.28 12.77
CA ALA A 88 -16.51 2.24 13.70
C ALA A 88 -16.06 3.71 13.50
N THR A 89 -15.07 3.97 12.62
CA THR A 89 -14.56 5.31 12.37
C THR A 89 -15.23 5.95 11.16
N THR A 90 -16.04 6.99 11.37
CA THR A 90 -16.75 7.69 10.28
C THR A 90 -16.05 8.98 9.84
N ILE A 91 -16.30 9.43 8.60
CA ILE A 91 -15.85 10.76 8.13
C ILE A 91 -16.36 11.88 9.04
N GLY A 92 -17.56 11.71 9.64
CA GLY A 92 -18.11 12.67 10.59
C GLY A 92 -17.32 12.80 11.88
N ASP A 93 -16.83 11.69 12.41
CA ASP A 93 -16.00 11.65 13.61
C ASP A 93 -14.63 12.27 13.35
N ILE A 94 -14.02 11.92 12.21
CA ILE A 94 -12.75 12.51 11.78
C ILE A 94 -12.89 14.02 11.62
N ALA A 95 -13.94 14.50 10.92
CA ALA A 95 -14.17 15.92 10.69
C ALA A 95 -14.32 16.70 12.01
N ARG A 96 -15.15 16.18 12.93
CA ARG A 96 -15.40 16.76 14.25
C ARG A 96 -14.12 16.84 15.07
N ARG A 97 -13.32 15.76 15.13
CA ARG A 97 -12.10 15.71 15.93
C ARG A 97 -10.95 16.51 15.30
N ALA A 98 -10.85 16.57 13.97
CA ALA A 98 -9.87 17.38 13.24
C ALA A 98 -10.21 18.87 13.19
N GLY A 99 -11.41 19.28 13.66
CA GLY A 99 -11.88 20.67 13.63
C GLY A 99 -12.12 21.18 12.20
N VAL A 100 -12.65 20.33 11.30
CA VAL A 100 -12.95 20.71 9.91
C VAL A 100 -14.38 20.32 9.53
N ALA A 101 -14.94 20.98 8.51
CA ALA A 101 -16.21 20.55 7.93
C ALA A 101 -16.03 19.22 7.15
N LYS A 102 -17.05 18.35 7.12
CA LYS A 102 -17.04 17.11 6.31
C LYS A 102 -16.69 17.38 4.85
N GLY A 103 -17.22 18.45 4.25
CA GLY A 103 -16.92 18.87 2.89
C GLY A 103 -15.43 19.15 2.67
N THR A 104 -14.72 19.60 3.70
CA THR A 104 -13.25 19.79 3.61
C THR A 104 -12.51 18.47 3.43
N ILE A 105 -12.94 17.40 4.09
CA ILE A 105 -12.34 16.08 3.91
C ILE A 105 -12.58 15.59 2.48
N TYR A 106 -13.79 15.76 1.94
CA TYR A 106 -14.13 15.37 0.58
C TYR A 106 -13.42 16.18 -0.52
N LEU A 107 -12.87 17.35 -0.18
CA LEU A 107 -11.99 18.10 -1.08
C LEU A 107 -10.59 17.45 -1.21
N HIS A 108 -10.17 16.67 -0.23
CA HIS A 108 -8.91 15.93 -0.25
C HIS A 108 -9.09 14.50 -0.78
N TRP A 109 -10.10 13.79 -0.30
CA TRP A 109 -10.36 12.38 -0.65
C TRP A 109 -11.86 12.18 -0.89
N ARG A 110 -12.19 11.56 -2.04
CA ARG A 110 -13.59 11.37 -2.45
C ARG A 110 -14.31 10.33 -1.61
N THR A 111 -13.57 9.36 -1.09
CA THR A 111 -14.12 8.26 -0.29
C THR A 111 -13.35 8.08 1.02
N ARG A 112 -13.95 7.37 1.95
CA ARG A 112 -13.31 6.98 3.21
C ARG A 112 -12.10 6.07 2.94
N GLU A 113 -12.23 5.17 1.98
CA GLU A 113 -11.18 4.25 1.55
C GLU A 113 -9.96 5.01 1.00
N GLU A 114 -10.17 6.04 0.20
CA GLU A 114 -9.08 6.90 -0.31
C GLU A 114 -8.33 7.62 0.83
N LEU A 115 -9.06 8.13 1.83
CA LEU A 115 -8.45 8.75 3.01
C LEU A 115 -7.57 7.77 3.77
N PHE A 116 -8.08 6.55 4.05
CA PHE A 116 -7.29 5.55 4.77
C PHE A 116 -6.15 4.97 3.93
N ALA A 117 -6.32 4.87 2.61
CA ALA A 117 -5.22 4.53 1.72
C ALA A 117 -4.11 5.59 1.76
N ALA A 118 -4.47 6.89 1.81
CA ALA A 118 -3.52 7.98 1.98
C ALA A 118 -2.80 7.91 3.34
N LEU A 119 -3.52 7.58 4.41
CA LEU A 119 -2.94 7.36 5.74
C LEU A 119 -1.89 6.24 5.72
N LEU A 120 -2.21 5.07 5.18
CA LEU A 120 -1.27 3.95 5.08
C LEU A 120 -0.07 4.26 4.18
N ARG A 121 -0.25 5.06 3.11
CA ARG A 121 0.84 5.53 2.25
C ARG A 121 1.77 6.48 2.99
N ARG A 122 1.23 7.37 3.81
CA ARG A 122 2.03 8.27 4.67
C ARG A 122 2.85 7.47 5.68
N GLU A 123 2.22 6.59 6.43
CA GLU A 123 2.90 5.71 7.39
C GLU A 123 4.05 4.92 6.74
N ARG A 124 3.81 4.42 5.51
CA ARG A 124 4.83 3.69 4.75
C ARG A 124 5.99 4.59 4.31
N ALA A 125 5.71 5.81 3.85
CA ALA A 125 6.74 6.77 3.46
C ALA A 125 7.60 7.21 4.65
N GLU A 126 6.98 7.45 5.81
CA GLU A 126 7.66 7.77 7.05
C GLU A 126 8.52 6.62 7.55
N MET A 127 8.01 5.38 7.51
CA MET A 127 8.77 4.19 7.84
C MET A 127 9.98 4.01 6.92
N ALA A 128 9.79 4.15 5.61
CA ALA A 128 10.88 4.01 4.64
C ALA A 128 11.96 5.09 4.85
N ALA A 129 11.56 6.33 5.16
CA ALA A 129 12.50 7.41 5.48
C ALA A 129 13.28 7.15 6.77
N GLU A 130 12.65 6.56 7.77
CA GLU A 130 13.31 6.15 9.01
C GLU A 130 14.30 5.01 8.77
N VAL A 131 13.88 3.96 8.07
CA VAL A 131 14.75 2.83 7.67
C VAL A 131 15.95 3.35 6.88
N ARG A 132 15.75 4.29 5.94
CA ARG A 132 16.83 4.88 5.17
C ARG A 132 17.87 5.59 6.03
N ARG A 133 17.43 6.40 6.99
CA ARG A 133 18.34 7.07 7.95
C ARG A 133 19.11 6.07 8.79
N SER A 134 18.41 5.09 9.38
CA SER A 134 19.04 4.09 10.26
C SER A 134 19.98 3.14 9.50
N ALA A 135 19.78 2.94 8.21
CA ALA A 135 20.64 2.09 7.38
C ALA A 135 22.03 2.70 7.14
N GLU A 136 22.20 4.00 7.33
CA GLU A 136 23.50 4.67 7.20
C GLU A 136 24.52 4.16 8.23
N ASP A 137 24.05 3.78 9.41
CA ASP A 137 24.87 3.33 10.53
C ASP A 137 25.04 1.80 10.57
N THR A 138 24.58 1.07 9.53
CA THR A 138 24.66 -0.39 9.48
C THR A 138 25.64 -0.89 8.42
N PRO A 139 26.17 -2.11 8.55
CA PRO A 139 26.93 -2.79 7.49
C PRO A 139 26.13 -3.00 6.20
N GLY A 140 24.79 -2.93 6.24
CA GLY A 140 23.92 -3.07 5.09
C GLY A 140 23.71 -4.52 4.66
N ARG A 141 23.86 -5.49 5.56
CA ARG A 141 23.54 -6.90 5.30
C ARG A 141 22.03 -7.12 5.23
N LEU A 142 21.61 -8.25 4.72
CA LEU A 142 20.17 -8.59 4.68
C LEU A 142 19.54 -8.56 6.08
N ARG A 143 20.22 -9.14 7.08
CA ARG A 143 19.75 -9.12 8.47
C ARG A 143 19.55 -7.71 9.02
N ASP A 144 20.45 -6.79 8.69
CA ASP A 144 20.37 -5.40 9.16
C ASP A 144 19.10 -4.72 8.59
N LEU A 145 18.88 -4.87 7.27
CA LEU A 145 17.67 -4.37 6.62
C LEU A 145 16.40 -4.94 7.25
N LEU A 146 16.36 -6.25 7.49
CA LEU A 146 15.16 -6.90 8.01
C LEU A 146 14.90 -6.55 9.47
N GLY A 147 15.94 -6.36 10.27
CA GLY A 147 15.83 -5.82 11.63
C GLY A 147 15.24 -4.41 11.63
N LEU A 148 15.72 -3.53 10.75
CA LEU A 148 15.20 -2.17 10.62
C LEU A 148 13.73 -2.15 10.15
N LEU A 149 13.37 -3.01 9.18
CA LEU A 149 11.99 -3.15 8.71
C LEU A 149 11.07 -3.68 9.81
N ALA A 150 11.51 -4.71 10.55
CA ALA A 150 10.74 -5.26 11.67
C ALA A 150 10.52 -4.19 12.75
N ALA A 151 11.57 -3.48 13.17
CA ALA A 151 11.47 -2.38 14.12
C ALA A 151 10.51 -1.27 13.63
N GLY A 152 10.58 -0.93 12.35
CA GLY A 152 9.68 0.04 11.72
C GLY A 152 8.21 -0.38 11.75
N LEU A 153 7.93 -1.65 11.45
CA LEU A 153 6.58 -2.23 11.49
C LEU A 153 6.02 -2.36 12.90
N LEU A 154 6.86 -2.77 13.87
CA LEU A 154 6.45 -2.89 15.27
C LEU A 154 6.00 -1.57 15.85
N ARG A 155 6.68 -0.47 15.52
CA ARG A 155 6.30 0.89 15.93
C ARG A 155 5.08 1.45 15.21
N ARG A 156 4.58 0.80 14.13
CA ARG A 156 3.47 1.28 13.29
C ARG A 156 2.32 0.28 13.25
N PRO A 157 1.43 0.29 14.27
CA PRO A 157 0.36 -0.70 14.38
C PRO A 157 -0.57 -0.74 13.16
N LEU A 158 -0.83 0.39 12.49
CA LEU A 158 -1.64 0.42 11.27
C LEU A 158 -0.98 -0.28 10.09
N LEU A 159 0.34 -0.08 9.88
CA LEU A 159 1.08 -0.81 8.84
C LEU A 159 1.17 -2.29 9.15
N ARG A 160 1.43 -2.65 10.42
CA ARG A 160 1.45 -4.04 10.86
C ARG A 160 0.11 -4.70 10.62
N ALA A 161 -1.00 -4.05 10.99
CA ALA A 161 -2.35 -4.55 10.74
C ALA A 161 -2.63 -4.71 9.24
N SER A 162 -2.17 -3.75 8.41
CA SER A 162 -2.30 -3.83 6.95
C SER A 162 -1.51 -5.00 6.35
N LEU A 163 -0.29 -5.23 6.82
CA LEU A 163 0.55 -6.34 6.39
C LEU A 163 -0.05 -7.70 6.75
N LEU A 164 -0.57 -7.82 7.97
CA LEU A 164 -1.13 -9.08 8.50
C LEU A 164 -2.58 -9.33 8.06
N GLY A 165 -3.21 -8.39 7.35
CA GLY A 165 -4.63 -8.50 6.98
C GLY A 165 -5.56 -8.50 8.19
N ASP A 166 -5.21 -7.75 9.25
CA ASP A 166 -5.95 -7.71 10.51
C ASP A 166 -7.30 -7.01 10.32
N SER A 167 -8.36 -7.80 10.21
CA SER A 167 -9.72 -7.30 10.02
C SER A 167 -10.30 -6.62 11.26
N ALA A 168 -9.78 -6.87 12.45
CA ALA A 168 -10.23 -6.20 13.67
C ALA A 168 -9.82 -4.71 13.64
N VAL A 169 -8.65 -4.39 13.10
CA VAL A 169 -8.18 -3.00 12.95
C VAL A 169 -8.68 -2.38 11.65
N LEU A 170 -8.59 -3.10 10.53
CA LEU A 170 -8.79 -2.55 9.19
C LEU A 170 -10.14 -2.90 8.55
N GLY A 171 -10.95 -3.77 9.19
CA GLY A 171 -12.30 -4.07 8.73
C GLY A 171 -12.40 -4.31 7.21
N GLY A 172 -13.25 -3.55 6.56
CA GLY A 172 -13.47 -3.62 5.13
C GLY A 172 -12.28 -3.27 4.24
N LEU A 173 -11.25 -2.55 4.75
CA LEU A 173 -10.03 -2.24 3.98
C LEU A 173 -9.21 -3.49 3.63
N THR A 174 -9.27 -4.55 4.44
CA THR A 174 -8.55 -5.80 4.16
C THR A 174 -9.09 -6.53 2.93
N ARG A 175 -10.35 -6.24 2.54
CA ARG A 175 -11.02 -6.83 1.38
C ARG A 175 -10.67 -6.12 0.08
N ALA A 176 -10.15 -4.89 0.15
CA ALA A 176 -9.63 -4.19 -1.01
C ALA A 176 -8.43 -4.97 -1.54
N LYS A 177 -8.55 -5.47 -2.76
CA LYS A 177 -7.65 -6.36 -3.52
C LYS A 177 -6.19 -6.24 -3.07
N ARG A 178 -5.56 -7.40 -2.80
CA ARG A 178 -4.11 -7.55 -2.97
C ARG A 178 -3.77 -7.00 -4.35
N ASP A 179 -3.11 -5.86 -4.33
CA ASP A 179 -2.89 -5.08 -5.53
C ASP A 179 -1.82 -5.78 -6.36
N ASP A 180 -2.12 -6.19 -7.59
CA ASP A 180 -1.14 -6.71 -8.56
C ASP A 180 0.06 -5.76 -8.72
N ARG A 181 -0.13 -4.49 -8.37
CA ARG A 181 0.93 -3.47 -8.29
C ARG A 181 1.93 -3.71 -7.15
N ALA A 182 1.50 -4.22 -6.00
CA ALA A 182 2.41 -4.54 -4.90
C ALA A 182 3.37 -5.68 -5.30
N ASP A 183 2.87 -6.67 -6.02
CA ASP A 183 3.67 -7.75 -6.57
C ASP A 183 4.65 -7.26 -7.65
N ALA A 184 4.24 -6.32 -8.48
CA ALA A 184 5.11 -5.71 -9.49
C ALA A 184 6.23 -4.89 -8.85
N GLU A 185 5.94 -4.12 -7.81
CA GLU A 185 6.94 -3.35 -7.06
C GLU A 185 7.91 -4.23 -6.29
N LEU A 186 7.42 -5.29 -5.67
CA LEU A 186 8.27 -6.28 -5.01
C LEU A 186 9.24 -6.90 -6.03
N ARG A 187 8.75 -7.29 -7.21
CA ARG A 187 9.58 -7.81 -8.30
C ARG A 187 10.56 -6.78 -8.84
N ALA A 188 10.13 -5.54 -9.03
CA ALA A 188 10.97 -4.48 -9.59
C ALA A 188 12.10 -4.02 -8.65
N GLY A 189 11.85 -3.99 -7.34
CA GLY A 189 12.84 -3.54 -6.35
C GLY A 189 13.61 -4.69 -5.69
N PHE A 190 12.89 -5.65 -5.16
CA PHE A 190 13.48 -6.71 -4.32
C PHE A 190 14.21 -7.78 -5.13
N GLY A 191 13.75 -8.11 -6.34
CA GLY A 191 14.41 -9.06 -7.21
C GLY A 191 15.85 -8.66 -7.56
N PRO A 192 16.09 -7.47 -8.10
CA PRO A 192 17.45 -6.94 -8.35
C PRO A 192 18.32 -6.88 -7.10
N TYR A 193 17.74 -6.55 -5.95
CA TYR A 193 18.45 -6.55 -4.67
C TYR A 193 18.92 -7.94 -4.28
N LEU A 194 18.04 -8.96 -4.28
CA LEU A 194 18.44 -10.34 -4.01
C LEU A 194 19.49 -10.84 -4.98
N ALA A 195 19.36 -10.52 -6.28
CA ALA A 195 20.35 -10.90 -7.29
C ALA A 195 21.72 -10.27 -7.01
N ALA A 196 21.77 -9.03 -6.50
CA ALA A 196 23.02 -8.40 -6.09
C ALA A 196 23.63 -9.11 -4.88
N LEU A 197 22.84 -9.42 -3.85
CA LEU A 197 23.32 -10.15 -2.68
C LEU A 197 23.86 -11.53 -3.03
N THR A 198 23.17 -12.26 -3.93
CA THR A 198 23.63 -13.59 -4.42
C THR A 198 24.94 -13.48 -5.17
N ARG A 199 25.08 -12.49 -6.07
CA ARG A 199 26.30 -12.26 -6.85
C ARG A 199 27.53 -12.02 -5.96
N HIS A 200 27.36 -11.33 -4.85
CA HIS A 200 28.42 -11.03 -3.89
C HIS A 200 28.51 -12.05 -2.74
N GLY A 201 27.95 -13.24 -2.92
CA GLY A 201 28.06 -14.36 -1.99
C GLY A 201 27.46 -14.10 -0.60
N ALA A 202 26.57 -13.12 -0.47
CA ALA A 202 25.94 -12.77 0.81
C ALA A 202 24.84 -13.74 1.22
N LEU A 203 24.21 -14.43 0.24
CA LEU A 203 23.10 -15.36 0.46
C LEU A 203 23.53 -16.81 0.29
N ARG A 204 22.78 -17.70 0.91
CA ARG A 204 22.91 -19.14 0.72
C ARG A 204 22.70 -19.51 -0.75
N ALA A 205 23.64 -20.24 -1.32
CA ALA A 205 23.62 -20.65 -2.74
C ALA A 205 22.72 -21.86 -3.01
N ASP A 206 22.33 -22.59 -1.96
CA ASP A 206 21.47 -23.78 -2.04
C ASP A 206 19.95 -23.42 -2.10
N LEU A 207 19.61 -22.13 -1.98
CA LEU A 207 18.23 -21.65 -2.07
C LEU A 207 18.00 -20.87 -3.37
N THR A 208 16.87 -21.13 -3.99
CA THR A 208 16.38 -20.33 -5.13
C THR A 208 15.89 -18.96 -4.66
N PRO A 209 15.78 -17.95 -5.56
CA PRO A 209 15.19 -16.65 -5.19
C PRO A 209 13.78 -16.76 -4.61
N ALA A 210 12.96 -17.69 -5.08
CA ALA A 210 11.61 -17.91 -4.56
C ALA A 210 11.63 -18.46 -3.13
N GLU A 211 12.56 -19.38 -2.84
CA GLU A 211 12.74 -19.93 -1.49
C GLU A 211 13.27 -18.87 -0.52
N HIS A 212 14.18 -17.99 -0.96
CA HIS A 212 14.61 -16.84 -0.15
C HIS A 212 13.43 -15.93 0.22
N VAL A 213 12.58 -15.57 -0.75
CA VAL A 213 11.38 -14.72 -0.50
C VAL A 213 10.40 -15.42 0.43
N THR A 214 10.17 -16.73 0.21
CA THR A 214 9.24 -17.51 1.05
C THR A 214 9.74 -17.60 2.48
N ALA A 215 11.01 -17.97 2.68
CA ALA A 215 11.59 -18.10 4.02
C ALA A 215 11.61 -16.75 4.76
N LEU A 216 12.05 -15.69 4.08
CA LEU A 216 12.04 -14.32 4.62
C LEU A 216 10.64 -13.90 5.06
N SER A 217 9.65 -14.09 4.19
CA SER A 217 8.26 -13.73 4.48
C SER A 217 7.73 -14.55 5.66
N SER A 218 7.99 -15.85 5.68
CA SER A 218 7.55 -16.74 6.77
C SER A 218 8.14 -16.32 8.12
N ILE A 219 9.43 -15.99 8.16
CA ILE A 219 10.10 -15.50 9.38
C ILE A 219 9.45 -14.17 9.83
N LEU A 220 9.35 -13.20 8.92
CA LEU A 220 8.79 -11.87 9.27
C LEU A 220 7.35 -11.98 9.75
N TYR A 221 6.48 -12.66 8.99
CA TYR A 221 5.08 -12.87 9.37
C TYR A 221 4.95 -13.64 10.67
N GLY A 222 5.76 -14.67 10.89
CA GLY A 222 5.78 -15.45 12.11
C GLY A 222 6.05 -14.56 13.33
N PHE A 223 7.12 -13.78 13.31
CA PHE A 223 7.47 -12.89 14.42
C PHE A 223 6.46 -11.75 14.64
N LEU A 224 5.76 -11.29 13.60
CA LEU A 224 4.75 -10.24 13.74
C LEU A 224 3.37 -10.77 14.19
N THR A 225 3.08 -12.06 13.96
CA THR A 225 1.77 -12.67 14.24
C THR A 225 1.76 -13.43 15.58
N ILE A 226 2.76 -14.28 15.80
CA ILE A 226 2.82 -15.20 16.94
C ILE A 226 2.75 -14.49 18.29
N PRO A 227 3.41 -13.34 18.53
CA PRO A 227 3.32 -12.64 19.80
C PRO A 227 1.90 -12.31 20.28
N ARG A 228 0.96 -12.14 19.33
CA ARG A 228 -0.46 -11.91 19.66
C ARG A 228 -1.18 -13.14 20.18
N LEU A 229 -0.63 -14.33 19.96
CA LEU A 229 -1.20 -15.63 20.34
C LEU A 229 -0.56 -16.17 21.63
N LEU A 230 0.54 -15.58 22.06
CA LEU A 230 1.29 -16.03 23.25
C LEU A 230 0.87 -15.24 24.48
N PRO A 231 0.95 -15.87 25.70
CA PRO A 231 0.89 -15.13 26.94
C PRO A 231 1.96 -14.06 26.99
N GLY A 232 1.65 -12.87 27.51
CA GLY A 232 2.55 -11.70 27.51
C GLY A 232 3.92 -11.94 28.13
N THR A 233 4.04 -12.89 29.07
CA THR A 233 5.31 -13.30 29.70
C THR A 233 6.31 -13.92 28.72
N TYR A 234 5.85 -14.38 27.55
CA TYR A 234 6.69 -14.95 26.48
C TYR A 234 6.96 -13.98 25.33
N VAL A 235 6.40 -12.77 25.40
CA VAL A 235 6.55 -11.76 24.34
C VAL A 235 7.64 -10.77 24.75
N PRO A 236 8.79 -10.77 24.06
CA PRO A 236 9.83 -9.77 24.29
C PRO A 236 9.37 -8.37 23.85
N ASP A 237 10.08 -7.34 24.32
CA ASP A 237 9.85 -5.98 23.84
C ASP A 237 10.12 -5.86 22.31
N ASP A 238 9.60 -4.80 21.69
CA ASP A 238 9.68 -4.57 20.25
C ASP A 238 11.12 -4.51 19.72
N GLY A 239 12.06 -3.96 20.51
CA GLY A 239 13.46 -3.88 20.14
C GLY A 239 14.09 -5.28 20.07
N ARG A 240 13.84 -6.11 21.10
CA ARG A 240 14.32 -7.48 21.13
C ARG A 240 13.66 -8.34 20.06
N LEU A 241 12.37 -8.11 19.78
CA LEU A 241 11.67 -8.83 18.73
C LEU A 241 12.26 -8.51 17.35
N ALA A 242 12.58 -7.25 17.07
CA ALA A 242 13.26 -6.85 15.83
C ALA A 242 14.64 -7.49 15.69
N GLN A 243 15.41 -7.60 16.78
CA GLN A 243 16.70 -8.29 16.80
C GLN A 243 16.53 -9.79 16.49
N LEU A 244 15.51 -10.44 17.05
CA LEU A 244 15.23 -11.85 16.78
C LEU A 244 14.88 -12.09 15.31
N VAL A 245 14.14 -11.16 14.67
CA VAL A 245 13.88 -11.20 13.21
C VAL A 245 15.20 -11.12 12.45
N ALA A 246 16.07 -10.15 12.77
CA ALA A 246 17.37 -10.00 12.12
C ALA A 246 18.23 -11.25 12.26
N ASP A 247 18.31 -11.80 13.45
CA ASP A 247 19.10 -13.00 13.75
C ASP A 247 18.56 -14.24 13.02
N ALA A 248 17.24 -14.45 13.04
CA ALA A 248 16.61 -15.58 12.37
C ALA A 248 16.81 -15.50 10.84
N CYS A 249 16.61 -14.33 10.25
CA CYS A 249 16.83 -14.11 8.81
C CYS A 249 18.30 -14.28 8.45
N GLY A 250 19.23 -13.73 9.24
CA GLY A 250 20.65 -13.89 9.00
C GLY A 250 21.07 -15.37 9.01
N ARG A 251 20.65 -16.14 10.02
CA ARG A 251 20.98 -17.57 10.13
C ARG A 251 20.34 -18.43 9.05
N ALA A 252 19.12 -18.08 8.63
CA ALA A 252 18.38 -18.86 7.64
C ALA A 252 18.80 -18.56 6.21
N LEU A 253 19.19 -17.33 5.89
CA LEU A 253 19.29 -16.85 4.51
C LEU A 253 20.70 -16.42 4.10
N GLU A 254 21.54 -15.91 5.04
CA GLU A 254 22.89 -15.47 4.71
C GLU A 254 23.84 -16.68 4.59
N SER A 255 24.85 -16.55 3.75
CA SER A 255 25.81 -17.63 3.44
C SER A 255 26.66 -18.09 4.66
N GLY A 256 26.74 -17.28 5.70
CA GLY A 256 27.63 -17.50 6.84
C GLY A 256 29.10 -17.18 6.57
N THR A 257 29.48 -16.90 5.33
CA THR A 257 30.84 -16.52 4.94
C THR A 257 31.01 -15.01 5.08
N ALA A 258 32.11 -14.57 5.66
CA ALA A 258 32.44 -13.16 5.71
C ALA A 258 32.73 -12.65 4.29
N PRO A 259 32.04 -11.59 3.80
CA PRO A 259 32.33 -11.03 2.49
C PRO A 259 33.73 -10.37 2.49
N THR A 260 34.33 -10.27 1.32
CA THR A 260 35.51 -9.40 1.14
C THR A 260 35.11 -7.93 1.36
N ASP A 261 36.10 -7.04 1.58
CA ASP A 261 35.81 -5.61 1.75
C ASP A 261 35.12 -5.01 0.52
N ASP A 262 35.45 -5.47 -0.68
CA ASP A 262 34.83 -5.05 -1.91
C ASP A 262 33.37 -5.53 -1.99
N ASP A 263 33.12 -6.80 -1.71
CA ASP A 263 31.77 -7.36 -1.69
C ASP A 263 30.92 -6.70 -0.59
N ALA A 264 31.48 -6.45 0.60
CA ALA A 264 30.77 -5.75 1.67
C ALA A 264 30.32 -4.34 1.23
N ARG A 265 31.17 -3.62 0.49
CA ARG A 265 30.80 -2.31 -0.07
C ARG A 265 29.70 -2.40 -1.12
N GLU A 266 29.75 -3.40 -2.00
CA GLU A 266 28.72 -3.61 -3.02
C GLU A 266 27.39 -4.08 -2.42
N ILE A 267 27.42 -4.96 -1.41
CA ILE A 267 26.24 -5.38 -0.63
C ILE A 267 25.58 -4.15 0.01
N ARG A 268 26.36 -3.32 0.71
CA ARG A 268 25.86 -2.09 1.32
C ARG A 268 25.24 -1.14 0.28
N ARG A 269 25.89 -0.94 -0.85
CA ARG A 269 25.36 -0.12 -1.95
C ARG A 269 24.05 -0.68 -2.49
N ALA A 270 23.95 -2.00 -2.67
CA ALA A 270 22.73 -2.65 -3.13
C ALA A 270 21.58 -2.45 -2.13
N THR A 271 21.85 -2.58 -0.84
CA THR A 271 20.87 -2.37 0.23
C THR A 271 20.37 -0.92 0.25
N LEU A 272 21.27 0.05 0.18
CA LEU A 272 20.89 1.47 0.16
C LEU A 272 20.08 1.81 -1.10
N ARG A 273 20.48 1.33 -2.29
CA ARG A 273 19.69 1.50 -3.52
C ARG A 273 18.30 0.91 -3.42
N TYR A 274 18.16 -0.27 -2.82
CA TYR A 274 16.84 -0.86 -2.59
C TYR A 274 15.98 -0.02 -1.65
N ILE A 275 16.56 0.47 -0.55
CA ILE A 275 15.84 1.33 0.41
C ILE A 275 15.44 2.65 -0.26
N ASP A 276 16.31 3.25 -1.06
CA ASP A 276 16.02 4.48 -1.82
C ASP A 276 14.86 4.26 -2.81
N PHE A 277 14.86 3.16 -3.56
CA PHE A 277 13.76 2.77 -4.44
C PHE A 277 12.42 2.65 -3.68
N VAL A 278 12.41 1.98 -2.53
CA VAL A 278 11.21 1.84 -1.69
C VAL A 278 10.72 3.19 -1.17
N LEU A 279 11.64 4.05 -0.74
CA LEU A 279 11.34 5.39 -0.24
C LEU A 279 10.74 6.29 -1.33
N GLU A 280 11.36 6.32 -2.52
CA GLU A 280 10.88 7.10 -3.66
C GLU A 280 9.49 6.64 -4.10
N SER A 281 9.28 5.32 -4.22
CA SER A 281 7.97 4.74 -4.55
C SER A 281 6.91 5.12 -3.51
N ALA A 282 7.24 5.04 -2.22
CA ALA A 282 6.33 5.38 -1.15
C ALA A 282 5.98 6.88 -1.13
N ARG A 283 6.96 7.76 -1.34
CA ARG A 283 6.77 9.22 -1.44
C ARG A 283 5.91 9.59 -2.65
N HIS A 284 6.20 9.04 -3.80
CA HIS A 284 5.42 9.28 -5.01
C HIS A 284 3.94 8.92 -4.80
N LYS A 285 3.66 7.74 -4.25
CA LYS A 285 2.28 7.32 -3.94
C LYS A 285 1.59 8.22 -2.92
N LEU A 286 2.33 8.74 -1.94
CA LEU A 286 1.81 9.69 -0.98
C LEU A 286 1.48 11.02 -1.66
N CYS A 287 2.37 11.57 -2.48
CA CYS A 287 2.16 12.80 -3.25
C CYS A 287 0.91 12.72 -4.12
N LEU A 288 0.73 11.60 -4.84
CA LEU A 288 -0.50 11.35 -5.61
C LEU A 288 -1.76 11.38 -4.74
N SER A 289 -1.70 10.82 -3.52
CA SER A 289 -2.84 10.79 -2.60
C SER A 289 -3.15 12.15 -1.96
N LEU A 290 -2.18 13.02 -1.89
CA LEU A 290 -2.32 14.39 -1.33
C LEU A 290 -2.61 15.43 -2.43
N GLY A 291 -2.62 15.03 -3.72
CA GLY A 291 -2.81 15.94 -4.85
C GLY A 291 -1.65 16.95 -4.99
N THR A 292 -0.46 16.58 -4.53
CA THR A 292 0.76 17.35 -4.69
C THR A 292 1.54 16.78 -5.87
N GLU A 293 1.63 17.52 -6.98
CA GLU A 293 2.53 17.15 -8.09
C GLU A 293 3.98 17.31 -7.61
N GLU A 294 4.73 16.22 -7.57
CA GLU A 294 6.19 16.31 -7.54
C GLU A 294 6.63 16.85 -8.90
N THR A 295 7.16 18.06 -8.93
CA THR A 295 7.93 18.51 -10.10
C THR A 295 9.20 17.65 -10.13
N PRO A 296 9.40 16.83 -11.16
CA PRO A 296 10.64 16.05 -11.26
C PRO A 296 11.80 17.01 -11.34
N ARG A 297 12.78 16.84 -10.45
CA ARG A 297 14.08 17.53 -10.48
C ARG A 297 15.00 16.85 -11.47
#